data_20ca188dcadd71247d0e30a463250503
#
_entry.id   20ca188dcadd71247d0e30a463250503
#
_cell.length_a   1.000
_cell.length_b   1.000
_cell.length_c   1.000
_cell.angle_alpha   90.00
_cell.angle_beta   90.00
_cell.angle_gamma   90.00
#
_symmetry.space_group_name_H-M   'P 1'
#
loop_
_entity.id
_entity.type
_entity.pdbx_description
1 polymer ?
#
loop_
_entity_poly.entity_id
_entity_poly.type
_entity_poly.pdbx_seq_one_letter_code
_entity_poly.pdbx_strand_id
1 'polypeptide(L)'
;VKHIGKRLRLLREGINYSQAKIATMLGTTQTSINRYENGIGLPPLRVLSWYADYFDVSMDYIFARTDKPQGKLYDFKPKIEDNDEMKQFIEMCFDPNSPMSGKLKDTLLQIMKEGKM
;
A
#
# COMPACT_ATOMS: atom_id res chain seq x y z
N VAL A 1 -7.98 -19.48 -5.83
CA VAL A 1 -7.90 -19.18 -4.39
C VAL A 1 -6.47 -19.22 -3.88
N LYS A 2 -5.62 -20.11 -4.40
CA LYS A 2 -4.20 -20.17 -4.02
C LYS A 2 -3.44 -18.88 -4.34
N HIS A 3 -3.73 -18.28 -5.48
CA HIS A 3 -3.06 -17.03 -5.88
C HIS A 3 -3.45 -15.85 -4.97
N ILE A 4 -4.69 -15.83 -4.47
CA ILE A 4 -5.13 -14.84 -3.48
C ILE A 4 -4.31 -15.02 -2.20
N GLY A 5 -4.22 -16.25 -1.70
CA GLY A 5 -3.46 -16.57 -0.49
C GLY A 5 -1.99 -16.15 -0.60
N LYS A 6 -1.36 -16.36 -1.74
CA LYS A 6 0.02 -15.93 -1.99
C LYS A 6 0.17 -14.42 -1.91
N ARG A 7 -0.78 -13.65 -2.45
CA ARG A 7 -0.76 -12.19 -2.37
C ARG A 7 -0.89 -11.70 -0.93
N LEU A 8 -1.81 -12.28 -0.16
CA LEU A 8 -1.97 -11.93 1.25
C LEU A 8 -0.69 -12.21 2.04
N ARG A 9 -0.06 -13.34 1.78
CA ARG A 9 1.20 -13.72 2.42
C ARG A 9 2.33 -12.76 2.05
N LEU A 10 2.47 -12.41 0.79
CA LEU A 10 3.49 -11.46 0.32
C LEU A 10 3.34 -10.10 1.00
N LEU A 11 2.12 -9.61 1.11
CA LEU A 11 1.84 -8.33 1.78
C LEU A 11 2.26 -8.39 3.26
N ARG A 12 1.88 -9.45 3.96
CA ARG A 12 2.23 -9.64 5.37
C ARG A 12 3.74 -9.74 5.57
N GLU A 13 4.39 -10.60 4.80
CA GLU A 13 5.84 -10.83 4.91
C GLU A 13 6.64 -9.58 4.55
N GLY A 14 6.13 -8.77 3.63
CA GLY A 14 6.80 -7.54 3.20
C GLY A 14 6.99 -6.52 4.32
N ILE A 15 6.17 -6.58 5.37
CA ILE A 15 6.31 -5.72 6.56
C ILE A 15 6.73 -6.50 7.80
N ASN A 16 7.16 -7.76 7.63
CA ASN A 16 7.65 -8.64 8.69
C ASN A 16 6.64 -8.90 9.81
N TYR A 17 5.35 -8.95 9.48
CA TYR A 17 4.31 -9.28 10.45
C TYR A 17 4.09 -10.78 10.50
N SER A 18 3.82 -11.31 11.70
CA SER A 18 3.42 -12.70 11.88
C SER A 18 1.95 -12.89 11.50
N GLN A 19 1.56 -14.13 11.23
CA GLN A 19 0.15 -14.47 11.03
C GLN A 19 -0.69 -14.11 12.27
N ALA A 20 -0.14 -14.36 13.47
CA ALA A 20 -0.80 -14.03 14.73
C ALA A 20 -1.06 -12.54 14.86
N LYS A 21 -0.11 -11.70 14.44
CA LYS A 21 -0.27 -10.24 14.51
C LYS A 21 -1.37 -9.77 13.57
N ILE A 22 -1.39 -10.23 12.34
CA ILE A 22 -2.45 -9.90 11.37
C ILE A 22 -3.80 -10.38 11.89
N ALA A 23 -3.85 -11.59 12.46
CA ALA A 23 -5.08 -12.13 13.02
C ALA A 23 -5.65 -11.23 14.14
N THR A 24 -4.80 -10.75 15.02
CA THR A 24 -5.18 -9.83 16.10
C THR A 24 -5.73 -8.52 15.53
N MET A 25 -5.07 -7.96 14.53
CA MET A 25 -5.49 -6.70 13.89
C MET A 25 -6.83 -6.85 13.18
N LEU A 26 -7.07 -8.00 12.56
CA LEU A 26 -8.31 -8.30 11.85
C LEU A 26 -9.46 -8.75 12.75
N GLY A 27 -9.17 -9.11 14.00
CA GLY A 27 -10.16 -9.70 14.88
C GLY A 27 -10.52 -11.13 14.52
N THR A 28 -9.58 -11.91 14.00
CA THR A 28 -9.76 -13.31 13.63
C THR A 28 -8.68 -14.17 14.29
N THR A 29 -8.57 -15.43 13.89
CA THR A 29 -7.60 -16.36 14.46
C THR A 29 -6.41 -16.57 13.53
N GLN A 30 -5.26 -16.93 14.10
CA GLN A 30 -4.08 -17.30 13.31
C GLN A 30 -4.40 -18.48 12.37
N THR A 31 -5.18 -19.44 12.82
CA THR A 31 -5.61 -20.58 12.00
C THR A 31 -6.32 -20.11 10.74
N SER A 32 -7.22 -19.13 10.87
CA SER A 32 -7.93 -18.57 9.72
C SER A 32 -6.96 -17.91 8.73
N ILE A 33 -6.02 -17.10 9.24
CA ILE A 33 -5.01 -16.45 8.38
C ILE A 33 -4.16 -17.49 7.66
N ASN A 34 -3.72 -18.53 8.38
CA ASN A 34 -2.94 -19.61 7.78
C ASN A 34 -3.71 -20.30 6.66
N ARG A 35 -4.97 -20.57 6.86
CA ARG A 35 -5.82 -21.20 5.84
C ARG A 35 -5.97 -20.32 4.61
N TYR A 36 -6.20 -19.02 4.79
CA TYR A 36 -6.30 -18.07 3.69
C TYR A 36 -5.01 -18.04 2.87
N GLU A 37 -3.86 -17.96 3.53
CA GLU A 37 -2.56 -17.90 2.86
C GLU A 37 -2.22 -19.18 2.11
N ASN A 38 -2.70 -20.32 2.58
CA ASN A 38 -2.49 -21.61 1.93
C ASN A 38 -3.56 -21.95 0.88
N GLY A 39 -4.49 -21.05 0.63
CA GLY A 39 -5.54 -21.26 -0.37
C GLY A 39 -6.60 -22.26 0.06
N ILE A 40 -6.79 -22.44 1.36
CA ILE A 40 -7.81 -23.32 1.93
C ILE A 40 -9.03 -22.47 2.27
N GLY A 41 -9.91 -22.33 1.30
CA GLY A 41 -11.10 -21.50 1.46
C GLY A 41 -10.87 -20.05 1.05
N LEU A 42 -11.92 -19.41 0.59
CA LEU A 42 -11.89 -18.01 0.17
C LEU A 42 -12.07 -17.10 1.41
N PRO A 43 -11.18 -16.12 1.61
CA PRO A 43 -11.38 -15.15 2.67
C PRO A 43 -12.70 -14.38 2.49
N PRO A 44 -13.40 -14.02 3.57
CA PRO A 44 -14.56 -13.16 3.48
C PRO A 44 -14.20 -11.81 2.86
N LEU A 45 -15.17 -11.17 2.22
CA LEU A 45 -14.96 -9.86 1.59
C LEU A 45 -14.43 -8.83 2.60
N ARG A 46 -14.90 -8.89 3.85
CA ARG A 46 -14.42 -8.03 4.95
C ARG A 46 -12.90 -8.15 5.13
N VAL A 47 -12.38 -9.36 5.08
CA VAL A 47 -10.95 -9.63 5.24
C VAL A 47 -10.16 -9.08 4.04
N LEU A 48 -10.63 -9.36 2.83
CA LEU A 48 -10.00 -8.87 1.60
C LEU A 48 -9.98 -7.34 1.56
N SER A 49 -11.09 -6.71 1.93
CA SER A 49 -11.18 -5.25 2.00
C SER A 49 -10.20 -4.67 3.02
N TRP A 50 -10.05 -5.34 4.17
CA TRP A 50 -9.09 -4.91 5.18
C TRP A 50 -7.65 -4.92 4.64
N TYR A 51 -7.27 -6.00 3.95
CA TYR A 51 -5.92 -6.07 3.34
C TYR A 51 -5.72 -4.97 2.29
N ALA A 52 -6.72 -4.75 1.45
CA ALA A 52 -6.64 -3.71 0.42
C ALA A 52 -6.44 -2.33 1.04
N ASP A 53 -7.17 -2.02 2.09
CA ASP A 53 -7.10 -0.72 2.76
C ASP A 53 -5.83 -0.56 3.59
N TYR A 54 -5.46 -1.58 4.35
CA TYR A 54 -4.30 -1.52 5.24
C TYR A 54 -2.98 -1.41 4.46
N PHE A 55 -2.84 -2.20 3.41
CA PHE A 55 -1.63 -2.23 2.57
C PHE A 55 -1.69 -1.25 1.40
N ASP A 56 -2.81 -0.56 1.25
CA ASP A 56 -3.05 0.36 0.13
C ASP A 56 -2.78 -0.29 -1.23
N VAL A 57 -3.41 -1.42 -1.47
CA VAL A 57 -3.34 -2.13 -2.74
C VAL A 57 -4.74 -2.29 -3.33
N SER A 58 -4.80 -2.49 -4.64
CA SER A 58 -6.08 -2.71 -5.31
C SER A 58 -6.58 -4.14 -5.08
N MET A 59 -7.90 -4.34 -5.23
CA MET A 59 -8.47 -5.68 -5.21
C MET A 59 -7.96 -6.51 -6.40
N ASP A 60 -7.69 -5.88 -7.54
CA ASP A 60 -7.10 -6.58 -8.69
C ASP A 60 -5.73 -7.16 -8.35
N TYR A 61 -4.92 -6.45 -7.56
CA TYR A 61 -3.64 -6.97 -7.09
C TYR A 61 -3.84 -8.18 -6.17
N ILE A 62 -4.78 -8.10 -5.23
CA ILE A 62 -5.09 -9.20 -4.30
C ILE A 62 -5.56 -10.43 -5.07
N PHE A 63 -6.41 -10.25 -6.09
CA PHE A 63 -6.88 -11.33 -6.94
C PHE A 63 -5.85 -11.81 -7.98
N ALA A 64 -4.65 -11.24 -7.95
CA ALA A 64 -3.56 -11.55 -8.89
C ALA A 64 -3.92 -11.33 -10.36
N ARG A 65 -4.83 -10.39 -10.62
CA ARG A 65 -5.18 -9.97 -11.98
C ARG A 65 -4.18 -8.97 -12.54
N THR A 66 -3.37 -8.39 -11.69
CA THR A 66 -2.27 -7.49 -12.03
C THR A 66 -1.11 -7.73 -11.08
N ASP A 67 0.10 -7.44 -11.52
CA ASP A 67 1.30 -7.46 -10.68
C ASP A 67 1.60 -6.09 -10.06
N LYS A 68 0.82 -5.07 -10.41
CA LYS A 68 0.98 -3.71 -9.92
C LYS A 68 0.03 -3.47 -8.75
N PRO A 69 0.54 -3.06 -7.57
CA PRO A 69 -0.29 -2.88 -6.38
C PRO A 69 -1.39 -1.82 -6.54
N GLN A 70 -1.14 -0.69 -7.13
CA GLN A 70 -2.09 0.36 -7.50
C GLN A 70 -3.16 0.69 -6.44
N GLY A 71 -2.73 0.99 -5.22
CA GLY A 71 -3.63 1.46 -4.18
C GLY A 71 -4.13 2.88 -4.43
N LYS A 72 -4.97 3.38 -3.55
CA LYS A 72 -5.56 4.73 -3.67
C LYS A 72 -4.52 5.83 -3.75
N LEU A 73 -3.43 5.70 -2.98
CA LEU A 73 -2.34 6.66 -3.00
C LEU A 73 -1.58 6.61 -4.34
N TYR A 74 -1.54 5.45 -4.99
CA TYR A 74 -0.92 5.31 -6.30
C TYR A 74 -1.71 6.08 -7.37
N ASP A 75 -3.04 5.95 -7.36
CA ASP A 75 -3.92 6.68 -8.28
C ASP A 75 -3.91 8.18 -8.00
N PHE A 76 -3.47 8.57 -6.83
CA PHE A 76 -3.33 9.95 -6.39
C PHE A 76 -1.96 10.53 -6.75
N LYS A 77 -1.32 10.06 -7.81
CA LYS A 77 -0.18 10.80 -8.36
C LYS A 77 -0.68 12.18 -8.74
N PRO A 78 -0.34 13.23 -7.96
CA PRO A 78 -0.84 14.55 -8.31
C PRO A 78 -0.31 14.88 -9.69
N LYS A 79 -1.18 15.39 -10.53
CA LYS A 79 -0.77 16.06 -11.76
C LYS A 79 -0.07 17.34 -11.32
N ILE A 80 1.15 17.20 -10.83
CA ILE A 80 1.94 18.29 -10.26
C ILE A 80 2.10 19.42 -11.25
N GLU A 81 2.10 19.11 -12.54
CA GLU A 81 2.26 20.07 -13.62
C GLU A 81 1.08 21.04 -13.74
N ASP A 82 -0.12 20.60 -13.36
CA ASP A 82 -1.36 21.38 -13.49
C ASP A 82 -1.88 21.92 -12.17
N ASN A 83 -1.14 21.73 -11.06
CA ASN A 83 -1.60 22.13 -9.74
C ASN A 83 -0.58 23.07 -9.07
N ASP A 84 -0.84 24.36 -9.16
CA ASP A 84 0.02 25.40 -8.58
C ASP A 84 0.14 25.30 -7.06
N GLU A 85 -0.91 24.85 -6.36
CA GLU A 85 -0.88 24.67 -4.93
C GLU A 85 0.11 23.56 -4.53
N MET A 86 0.10 22.44 -5.26
CA MET A 86 1.05 21.36 -5.03
C MET A 86 2.48 21.78 -5.35
N LYS A 87 2.69 22.57 -6.41
CA LYS A 87 4.02 23.11 -6.72
C LYS A 87 4.51 23.99 -5.57
N GLN A 88 3.67 24.89 -5.06
CA GLN A 88 4.02 25.73 -3.93
C GLN A 88 4.33 24.91 -2.69
N PHE A 89 3.52 23.88 -2.40
CA PHE A 89 3.75 22.99 -1.29
C PHE A 89 5.11 22.30 -1.39
N ILE A 90 5.44 21.77 -2.56
CA ILE A 90 6.72 21.11 -2.83
C ILE A 90 7.88 22.07 -2.69
N GLU A 91 7.75 23.30 -3.23
CA GLU A 91 8.76 24.34 -3.09
C GLU A 91 9.01 24.68 -1.61
N MET A 92 7.95 24.81 -0.82
CA MET A 92 8.07 25.01 0.62
C MET A 92 8.82 23.88 1.32
N CYS A 93 8.61 22.64 0.88
CA CYS A 93 9.29 21.46 1.44
C CYS A 93 10.80 21.49 1.17
N PHE A 94 11.24 22.13 0.10
CA PHE A 94 12.65 22.25 -0.27
C PHE A 94 13.32 23.54 0.21
N ASP A 95 12.57 24.41 0.88
CA ASP A 95 13.14 25.60 1.50
C ASP A 95 14.17 25.17 2.57
N PRO A 96 15.41 25.71 2.54
CA PRO A 96 16.42 25.40 3.55
C PRO A 96 15.97 25.69 4.99
N ASN A 97 15.02 26.61 5.17
CA ASN A 97 14.48 26.97 6.46
C ASN A 97 13.29 26.08 6.88
N SER A 98 12.88 25.15 6.03
CA SER A 98 11.79 24.23 6.34
C SER A 98 12.22 23.20 7.39
N PRO A 99 11.37 22.88 8.39
CA PRO A 99 11.67 21.86 9.38
C PRO A 99 11.62 20.43 8.84
N MET A 100 11.34 20.23 7.56
CA MET A 100 11.23 18.91 6.97
C MET A 100 12.56 18.18 6.95
N SER A 101 12.54 16.89 7.29
CA SER A 101 13.71 16.03 7.22
C SER A 101 14.21 15.85 5.78
N GLY A 102 15.53 15.67 5.61
CA GLY A 102 16.11 15.40 4.28
C GLY A 102 15.50 14.18 3.61
N LYS A 103 15.17 13.14 4.39
CA LYS A 103 14.55 11.93 3.88
C LYS A 103 13.18 12.21 3.25
N LEU A 104 12.37 13.06 3.87
CA LEU A 104 11.07 13.43 3.34
C LEU A 104 11.21 14.28 2.07
N LYS A 105 12.19 15.18 2.04
CA LYS A 105 12.51 15.97 0.84
C LYS A 105 12.92 15.06 -0.33
N ASP A 106 13.75 14.07 -0.06
CA ASP A 106 14.17 13.11 -1.08
C ASP A 106 13.00 12.30 -1.62
N THR A 107 12.08 11.89 -0.75
CA THR A 107 10.88 11.16 -1.13
C THR A 107 9.99 12.01 -2.04
N LEU A 108 9.78 13.28 -1.68
CA LEU A 108 9.00 14.22 -2.49
C LEU A 108 9.66 14.47 -3.85
N LEU A 109 10.98 14.60 -3.88
CA LEU A 109 11.72 14.78 -5.12
C LEU A 109 11.56 13.59 -6.05
N GLN A 110 11.58 12.38 -5.50
CA GLN A 110 11.37 11.16 -6.27
C GLN A 110 9.95 11.11 -6.85
N ILE A 111 8.94 11.49 -6.06
CA ILE A 111 7.55 11.58 -6.52
C ILE A 111 7.44 12.56 -7.67
N MET A 112 8.10 13.71 -7.59
CA MET A 112 8.13 14.70 -8.66
C MET A 112 8.74 14.16 -9.95
N LYS A 113 9.84 13.42 -9.86
CA LYS A 113 10.48 12.81 -11.03
C LYS A 113 9.57 11.79 -11.69
N GLU A 114 8.87 10.97 -10.91
CA GLU A 114 7.92 9.99 -11.42
C GLU A 114 6.70 10.66 -12.05
N GLY A 115 6.25 11.78 -11.50
CA GLY A 115 5.11 12.54 -12.02
C GLY A 115 5.37 13.25 -13.33
N LYS A 116 6.64 13.38 -13.74
CA LYS A 116 7.04 14.04 -14.99
C LYS A 116 7.15 13.09 -16.19
N MET A 117 7.02 11.80 -15.91
CA MET A 117 7.02 10.79 -16.98
C MET A 117 5.56 10.39 -17.36
#